data_ca66d705a3b3b2da03bb712c506dd9d4
#
_entry.id   ca66d705a3b3b2da03bb712c506dd9d4
#
_cell.length_a   1.000
_cell.length_b   1.000
_cell.length_c   1.000
_cell.angle_alpha   90.00
_cell.angle_beta   90.00
_cell.angle_gamma   90.00
#
_symmetry.space_group_name_H-M   'P 1'
#
loop_
_entity.id
_entity.type
_entity.pdbx_description
1 polymer ?
#
loop_
_entity_poly.entity_id
_entity_poly.type
_entity_poly.pdbx_seq_one_letter_code
_entity_poly.pdbx_strand_id
1 'polypeptide(L)'
;MSENIQLPNHTFPTTQGEVNLAELTNEWLVLYFYPKDSTPGCTTQAVGFSCLKDQFDALNCQILGVSRDSVKAHQNFTEKQSLTIDLISDKEEILCKHFDVIKEKNMYGKQVMGIERSTFIFHNQQLVKSYRKVKAAGHAEQVLQDLKALQVAS
;
A
#
# COMPACT_ATOMS: atom_id res chain seq x y z
N MET A 1 -2.43 1.60 21.22
CA MET A 1 -2.57 3.01 20.84
C MET A 1 -2.83 3.15 19.35
N SER A 2 -3.82 3.91 18.99
CA SER A 2 -4.10 4.17 17.58
C SER A 2 -3.15 5.24 17.05
N GLU A 3 -2.66 5.05 15.84
CA GLU A 3 -1.90 6.07 15.15
C GLU A 3 -2.86 7.12 14.60
N ASN A 4 -2.41 8.36 14.54
CA ASN A 4 -3.22 9.45 14.00
C ASN A 4 -2.47 10.07 12.82
N ILE A 5 -2.54 9.38 11.67
CA ILE A 5 -1.87 9.81 10.45
C ILE A 5 -2.90 10.32 9.47
N GLN A 6 -2.69 11.52 8.94
CA GLN A 6 -3.59 12.12 7.97
C GLN A 6 -3.07 11.86 6.55
N LEU A 7 -4.00 11.71 5.60
CA LEU A 7 -3.61 11.60 4.20
C LEU A 7 -3.09 12.95 3.72
N PRO A 8 -1.90 13.00 3.10
CA PRO A 8 -1.34 14.27 2.65
C PRO A 8 -2.08 14.81 1.42
N ASN A 9 -2.25 16.13 1.35
CA ASN A 9 -2.77 16.80 0.16
C ASN A 9 -1.60 17.04 -0.80
N HIS A 10 -1.25 16.01 -1.54
CA HIS A 10 -0.11 16.03 -2.45
C HIS A 10 -0.36 15.03 -3.57
N THR A 11 0.07 15.36 -4.77
CA THR A 11 -0.12 14.53 -5.95
C THR A 11 1.10 13.63 -6.17
N PHE A 12 0.87 12.34 -6.37
CA PHE A 12 1.91 11.34 -6.57
C PHE A 12 1.76 10.65 -7.92
N PRO A 13 2.88 10.34 -8.60
CA PRO A 13 2.81 9.58 -9.84
C PRO A 13 2.48 8.12 -9.58
N THR A 14 1.67 7.53 -10.46
CA THR A 14 1.27 6.13 -10.36
C THR A 14 1.39 5.45 -11.72
N THR A 15 1.13 4.15 -11.75
CA THR A 15 1.10 3.38 -13.00
C THR A 15 -0.02 3.84 -13.95
N GLN A 16 -1.04 4.52 -13.44
CA GLN A 16 -2.19 4.98 -14.23
C GLN A 16 -2.28 6.51 -14.32
N GLY A 17 -1.18 7.21 -14.09
CA GLY A 17 -1.16 8.68 -14.11
C GLY A 17 -0.80 9.23 -12.75
N GLU A 18 -1.64 10.08 -12.19
CA GLU A 18 -1.36 10.73 -10.91
C GLU A 18 -2.52 10.54 -9.95
N VAL A 19 -2.21 10.56 -8.64
CA VAL A 19 -3.23 10.47 -7.59
C VAL A 19 -2.94 11.47 -6.48
N ASN A 20 -3.98 12.11 -5.97
CA ASN A 20 -3.92 12.91 -4.74
C ASN A 20 -4.76 12.18 -3.70
N LEU A 21 -4.11 11.70 -2.63
CA LEU A 21 -4.79 10.88 -1.61
C LEU A 21 -5.89 11.65 -0.88
N ALA A 22 -5.77 12.97 -0.78
CA ALA A 22 -6.78 13.79 -0.13
C ALA A 22 -8.03 14.00 -0.99
N GLU A 23 -7.96 13.64 -2.28
CA GLU A 23 -9.05 13.84 -3.24
C GLU A 23 -9.72 12.55 -3.69
N LEU A 24 -9.38 11.42 -3.06
CA LEU A 24 -9.98 10.13 -3.42
C LEU A 24 -11.47 10.11 -3.08
N THR A 25 -12.26 9.52 -3.99
CA THR A 25 -13.72 9.48 -3.86
C THR A 25 -14.23 8.20 -3.21
N ASN A 26 -13.39 7.16 -3.11
CA ASN A 26 -13.77 5.94 -2.44
C ASN A 26 -13.94 6.18 -0.93
N GLU A 27 -14.94 5.53 -0.34
CA GLU A 27 -15.16 5.64 1.10
C GLU A 27 -14.01 5.02 1.89
N TRP A 28 -13.46 3.91 1.37
CA TRP A 28 -12.39 3.16 2.04
C TRP A 28 -11.14 3.15 1.18
N LEU A 29 -9.96 3.15 1.83
CA LEU A 29 -8.68 3.07 1.15
C LEU A 29 -7.78 2.10 1.89
N VAL A 30 -7.17 1.18 1.14
CA VAL A 30 -6.05 0.36 1.62
C VAL A 30 -4.79 0.91 0.97
N LEU A 31 -3.88 1.40 1.80
CA LEU A 31 -2.60 1.95 1.36
C LEU A 31 -1.52 1.05 1.95
N TYR A 32 -0.80 0.31 1.09
CA TYR A 32 0.22 -0.60 1.60
C TYR A 32 1.61 -0.23 1.07
N PHE A 33 2.60 -0.35 1.94
CA PHE A 33 3.98 -0.03 1.65
C PHE A 33 4.79 -1.31 1.55
N TYR A 34 5.68 -1.40 0.55
CA TYR A 34 6.50 -2.58 0.34
C TYR A 34 7.90 -2.16 -0.12
N PRO A 35 8.94 -3.01 0.13
CA PRO A 35 10.31 -2.60 -0.12
C PRO A 35 10.70 -2.39 -1.58
N LYS A 36 10.29 -3.30 -2.48
CA LYS A 36 10.78 -3.23 -3.86
C LYS A 36 9.97 -4.10 -4.81
N ASP A 37 9.68 -3.57 -6.02
CA ASP A 37 9.01 -4.32 -7.09
C ASP A 37 9.79 -5.59 -7.44
N SER A 38 9.03 -6.60 -7.89
CA SER A 38 9.58 -7.83 -8.45
C SER A 38 10.37 -8.71 -7.48
N THR A 39 10.31 -8.41 -6.17
CA THR A 39 10.84 -9.31 -5.14
C THR A 39 9.74 -10.33 -4.77
N PRO A 40 10.11 -11.54 -4.26
CA PRO A 40 9.11 -12.58 -4.01
C PRO A 40 7.97 -12.19 -3.08
N GLY A 41 8.28 -11.58 -1.93
CA GLY A 41 7.25 -11.17 -0.96
C GLY A 41 6.36 -10.06 -1.51
N CYS A 42 6.95 -9.09 -2.19
CA CYS A 42 6.19 -7.99 -2.77
C CYS A 42 5.31 -8.47 -3.92
N THR A 43 5.78 -9.43 -4.70
CA THR A 43 4.98 -10.07 -5.75
C THR A 43 3.79 -10.80 -5.16
N THR A 44 4.01 -11.60 -4.10
CA THR A 44 2.94 -12.32 -3.42
C THR A 44 1.86 -11.35 -2.94
N GLN A 45 2.26 -10.25 -2.32
CA GLN A 45 1.33 -9.26 -1.79
C GLN A 45 0.54 -8.57 -2.90
N ALA A 46 1.24 -8.12 -3.95
CA ALA A 46 0.60 -7.41 -5.06
C ALA A 46 -0.37 -8.31 -5.83
N VAL A 47 0.02 -9.54 -6.11
CA VAL A 47 -0.84 -10.52 -6.79
C VAL A 47 -2.05 -10.85 -5.91
N GLY A 48 -1.84 -11.01 -4.60
CA GLY A 48 -2.94 -11.26 -3.66
C GLY A 48 -3.98 -10.15 -3.68
N PHE A 49 -3.56 -8.89 -3.59
CA PHE A 49 -4.49 -7.76 -3.68
C PHE A 49 -5.16 -7.69 -5.04
N SER A 50 -4.42 -7.93 -6.13
CA SER A 50 -5.00 -7.90 -7.48
C SER A 50 -6.07 -8.96 -7.67
N CYS A 51 -5.85 -10.16 -7.16
CA CYS A 51 -6.83 -11.25 -7.24
C CYS A 51 -8.10 -10.93 -6.48
N LEU A 52 -8.01 -10.15 -5.41
CA LEU A 52 -9.15 -9.79 -4.58
C LEU A 52 -9.75 -8.43 -4.91
N LYS A 53 -9.21 -7.75 -5.93
CA LYS A 53 -9.59 -6.37 -6.25
C LYS A 53 -11.10 -6.20 -6.44
N ASP A 54 -11.74 -7.14 -7.13
CA ASP A 54 -13.20 -7.04 -7.37
C ASP A 54 -13.97 -7.04 -6.05
N GLN A 55 -13.52 -7.81 -5.08
CA GLN A 55 -14.15 -7.84 -3.76
C GLN A 55 -13.95 -6.53 -3.00
N PHE A 56 -12.74 -5.93 -3.11
CA PHE A 56 -12.49 -4.61 -2.53
C PHE A 56 -13.31 -3.53 -3.22
N ASP A 57 -13.41 -3.58 -4.56
CA ASP A 57 -14.23 -2.63 -5.31
C ASP A 57 -15.70 -2.70 -4.89
N ALA A 58 -16.21 -3.90 -4.67
CA ALA A 58 -17.61 -4.10 -4.21
C ALA A 58 -17.85 -3.49 -2.82
N LEU A 59 -16.78 -3.30 -2.04
CA LEU A 59 -16.85 -2.68 -0.71
C LEU A 59 -16.50 -1.17 -0.76
N ASN A 60 -16.44 -0.60 -1.96
CA ASN A 60 -16.07 0.81 -2.18
C ASN A 60 -14.69 1.13 -1.58
N CYS A 61 -13.74 0.24 -1.79
CA CYS A 61 -12.40 0.37 -1.28
C CYS A 61 -11.38 0.38 -2.41
N GLN A 62 -10.53 1.41 -2.45
CA GLN A 62 -9.43 1.49 -3.39
C GLN A 62 -8.17 0.92 -2.75
N ILE A 63 -7.34 0.25 -3.55
CA ILE A 63 -6.06 -0.30 -3.08
C ILE A 63 -4.94 0.42 -3.82
N LEU A 64 -3.98 0.94 -3.06
CA LEU A 64 -2.78 1.59 -3.62
C LEU A 64 -1.55 1.00 -2.95
N GLY A 65 -0.62 0.51 -3.76
CA GLY A 65 0.69 0.06 -3.27
C GLY A 65 1.68 1.20 -3.39
N VAL A 66 2.64 1.26 -2.48
CA VAL A 66 3.65 2.32 -2.43
C VAL A 66 5.03 1.73 -2.25
N SER A 67 5.96 2.12 -3.08
CA SER A 67 7.39 1.86 -2.88
C SER A 67 8.21 3.00 -3.45
N ARG A 68 9.53 2.92 -3.30
CA ARG A 68 10.45 3.93 -3.82
C ARG A 68 10.86 3.66 -5.27
N ASP A 69 10.33 2.61 -5.88
CA ASP A 69 10.63 2.29 -7.28
C ASP A 69 10.07 3.36 -8.22
N SER A 70 10.65 3.46 -9.41
CA SER A 70 10.18 4.40 -10.43
C SER A 70 8.85 3.96 -11.02
N VAL A 71 8.15 4.91 -11.67
CA VAL A 71 6.92 4.59 -12.40
C VAL A 71 7.18 3.51 -13.46
N LYS A 72 8.33 3.58 -14.13
CA LYS A 72 8.66 2.58 -15.15
C LYS A 72 8.83 1.19 -14.53
N ALA A 73 9.47 1.09 -13.36
CA ALA A 73 9.60 -0.19 -12.66
C ALA A 73 8.22 -0.71 -12.26
N HIS A 74 7.35 0.17 -11.78
CA HIS A 74 5.96 -0.19 -11.44
C HIS A 74 5.20 -0.68 -12.67
N GLN A 75 5.37 -0.02 -13.81
CA GLN A 75 4.72 -0.44 -15.07
C GLN A 75 5.20 -1.82 -15.51
N ASN A 76 6.50 -2.07 -15.43
CA ASN A 76 7.07 -3.37 -15.75
C ASN A 76 6.56 -4.46 -14.81
N PHE A 77 6.51 -4.17 -13.53
CA PHE A 77 6.00 -5.10 -12.51
C PHE A 77 4.52 -5.41 -12.76
N THR A 78 3.72 -4.37 -13.01
CA THR A 78 2.29 -4.50 -13.30
C THR A 78 2.05 -5.38 -14.53
N GLU A 79 2.80 -5.14 -15.59
CA GLU A 79 2.67 -5.92 -16.82
C GLU A 79 3.09 -7.36 -16.62
N LYS A 80 4.24 -7.58 -15.99
CA LYS A 80 4.78 -8.93 -15.78
C LYS A 80 3.86 -9.79 -14.92
N GLN A 81 3.23 -9.20 -13.90
CA GLN A 81 2.40 -9.93 -12.95
C GLN A 81 0.90 -9.77 -13.23
N SER A 82 0.52 -9.03 -14.27
CA SER A 82 -0.88 -8.75 -14.62
C SER A 82 -1.64 -8.13 -13.43
N LEU A 83 -1.03 -7.15 -12.78
CA LEU A 83 -1.63 -6.50 -11.61
C LEU A 83 -2.79 -5.61 -12.03
N THR A 84 -3.83 -5.58 -11.22
CA THR A 84 -5.01 -4.75 -11.44
C THR A 84 -5.09 -3.58 -10.46
N ILE A 85 -4.18 -3.51 -9.50
CA ILE A 85 -4.07 -2.40 -8.55
C ILE A 85 -3.07 -1.38 -9.06
N ASP A 86 -3.21 -0.14 -8.61
CA ASP A 86 -2.27 0.94 -8.96
C ASP A 86 -1.14 1.02 -7.96
N LEU A 87 0.03 1.39 -8.44
CA LEU A 87 1.24 1.51 -7.62
C LEU A 87 1.75 2.94 -7.67
N ILE A 88 1.98 3.53 -6.50
CA ILE A 88 2.53 4.88 -6.35
C ILE A 88 4.05 4.82 -6.34
N SER A 89 4.69 5.70 -7.12
CA SER A 89 6.14 5.87 -7.08
C SER A 89 6.49 6.96 -6.09
N ASP A 90 7.06 6.57 -4.93
CA ASP A 90 7.44 7.49 -3.86
C ASP A 90 8.96 7.63 -3.80
N LYS A 91 9.58 8.00 -4.92
CA LYS A 91 11.04 8.12 -5.03
C LYS A 91 11.62 9.11 -4.03
N GLU A 92 10.88 10.15 -3.71
CA GLU A 92 11.32 11.18 -2.79
C GLU A 92 11.01 10.85 -1.33
N GLU A 93 10.41 9.70 -1.08
CA GLU A 93 10.11 9.20 0.27
C GLU A 93 9.13 10.09 1.05
N ILE A 94 8.31 10.86 0.35
CA ILE A 94 7.33 11.74 0.99
C ILE A 94 6.33 10.92 1.81
N LEU A 95 5.70 9.91 1.17
CA LEU A 95 4.75 9.04 1.85
C LEU A 95 5.45 8.13 2.86
N CYS A 96 6.60 7.57 2.49
CA CYS A 96 7.32 6.65 3.37
C CYS A 96 7.72 7.33 4.68
N LYS A 97 8.14 8.58 4.63
CA LYS A 97 8.50 9.33 5.83
C LYS A 97 7.27 9.78 6.60
N HIS A 98 6.22 10.19 5.88
CA HIS A 98 4.96 10.62 6.48
C HIS A 98 4.32 9.51 7.32
N PHE A 99 4.40 8.27 6.84
CA PHE A 99 3.84 7.10 7.52
C PHE A 99 4.84 6.38 8.42
N ASP A 100 6.08 6.89 8.48
CA ASP A 100 7.14 6.33 9.35
C ASP A 100 7.37 4.84 9.05
N VAL A 101 7.57 4.52 7.77
CA VAL A 101 7.84 3.13 7.35
C VAL A 101 9.29 2.91 6.92
N ILE A 102 10.12 3.96 6.95
CA ILE A 102 11.56 3.81 6.66
C ILE A 102 12.25 3.38 7.94
N LYS A 103 12.84 2.19 7.90
CA LYS A 103 13.49 1.60 9.08
C LYS A 103 14.90 1.13 8.72
N GLU A 104 15.77 1.13 9.73
CA GLU A 104 17.11 0.61 9.57
C GLU A 104 17.06 -0.92 9.48
N LYS A 105 17.72 -1.47 8.47
CA LYS A 105 17.78 -2.91 8.25
C LYS A 105 19.23 -3.35 8.11
N ASN A 106 19.54 -4.55 8.60
CA ASN A 106 20.85 -5.17 8.41
C ASN A 106 20.77 -6.09 7.20
N MET A 107 21.50 -5.73 6.12
CA MET A 107 21.58 -6.54 4.91
C MET A 107 23.05 -6.82 4.59
N TYR A 108 23.41 -8.12 4.58
CA TYR A 108 24.78 -8.55 4.28
C TYR A 108 25.82 -7.86 5.16
N GLY A 109 25.51 -7.69 6.45
CA GLY A 109 26.40 -7.07 7.40
C GLY A 109 26.44 -5.55 7.37
N LYS A 110 25.62 -4.91 6.53
CA LYS A 110 25.54 -3.46 6.43
C LYS A 110 24.21 -2.94 6.91
N GLN A 111 24.23 -1.77 7.52
CA GLN A 111 23.01 -1.07 7.92
C GLN A 111 22.49 -0.26 6.72
N VAL A 112 21.25 -0.53 6.32
CA VAL A 112 20.61 0.21 5.22
C VAL A 112 19.22 0.67 5.67
N MET A 113 18.77 1.79 5.11
CA MET A 113 17.41 2.29 5.37
C MET A 113 16.48 1.72 4.30
N GLY A 114 15.45 1.03 4.72
CA GLY A 114 14.49 0.41 3.81
C GLY A 114 13.07 0.51 4.32
N ILE A 115 12.12 0.20 3.44
CA ILE A 115 10.70 0.23 3.80
C ILE A 115 10.37 -1.00 4.64
N GLU A 116 9.79 -0.77 5.82
CA GLU A 116 9.16 -1.81 6.63
C GLU A 116 7.77 -2.07 6.03
N ARG A 117 7.51 -3.31 5.62
CA ARG A 117 6.22 -3.66 5.00
C ARG A 117 5.08 -3.32 5.96
N SER A 118 4.20 -2.43 5.53
CA SER A 118 3.13 -1.89 6.38
C SER A 118 1.89 -1.65 5.54
N THR A 119 0.71 -1.72 6.18
CA THR A 119 -0.56 -1.47 5.50
C THR A 119 -1.45 -0.63 6.40
N PHE A 120 -2.18 0.28 5.80
CA PHE A 120 -3.06 1.21 6.52
C PHE A 120 -4.43 1.21 5.86
N ILE A 121 -5.49 1.12 6.67
CA ILE A 121 -6.86 1.20 6.19
C ILE A 121 -7.45 2.53 6.63
N PHE A 122 -7.99 3.27 5.68
CA PHE A 122 -8.63 4.57 5.92
C PHE A 122 -10.13 4.48 5.61
N HIS A 123 -10.93 5.17 6.41
CA HIS A 123 -12.36 5.32 6.19
C HIS A 123 -12.68 6.82 6.18
N ASN A 124 -13.20 7.32 5.04
CA ASN A 124 -13.45 8.75 4.84
C ASN A 124 -12.23 9.58 5.20
N GLN A 125 -11.05 9.12 4.74
CA GLN A 125 -9.75 9.76 4.91
C GLN A 125 -9.21 9.75 6.35
N GLN A 126 -9.84 8.99 7.24
CA GLN A 126 -9.35 8.83 8.62
C GLN A 126 -8.78 7.42 8.81
N LEU A 127 -7.61 7.35 9.42
CA LEU A 127 -6.95 6.07 9.67
C LEU A 127 -7.74 5.28 10.71
N VAL A 128 -8.13 4.05 10.34
CA VAL A 128 -8.92 3.18 11.24
C VAL A 128 -8.18 1.90 11.62
N LYS A 129 -7.14 1.51 10.87
CA LYS A 129 -6.35 0.33 11.21
C LYS A 129 -4.97 0.40 10.59
N SER A 130 -3.95 -0.05 11.35
CA SER A 130 -2.56 -0.10 10.91
C SER A 130 -2.02 -1.50 11.07
N TYR A 131 -1.19 -1.92 10.10
CA TYR A 131 -0.44 -3.17 10.18
C TYR A 131 1.02 -2.82 9.97
N ARG A 132 1.88 -3.21 10.90
CA ARG A 132 3.32 -2.99 10.76
C ARG A 132 4.05 -4.32 10.80
N LYS A 133 5.23 -4.37 10.21
CA LYS A 133 6.04 -5.60 10.09
C LYS A 133 5.22 -6.73 9.48
N VAL A 134 4.58 -6.43 8.36
CA VAL A 134 3.65 -7.33 7.68
C VAL A 134 4.40 -8.50 7.04
N LYS A 135 3.84 -9.70 7.16
CA LYS A 135 4.25 -10.85 6.37
C LYS A 135 3.40 -10.89 5.11
N ALA A 136 4.04 -11.08 3.95
CA ALA A 136 3.32 -11.00 2.66
C ALA A 136 2.30 -12.11 2.47
N ALA A 137 2.60 -13.32 2.93
CA ALA A 137 1.74 -14.48 2.71
C ALA A 137 0.40 -14.32 3.44
N GLY A 138 -0.70 -14.40 2.71
CA GLY A 138 -2.05 -14.32 3.28
C GLY A 138 -2.48 -12.94 3.73
N HIS A 139 -1.65 -11.91 3.51
CA HIS A 139 -1.95 -10.58 4.02
C HIS A 139 -3.14 -9.94 3.32
N ALA A 140 -3.23 -10.08 1.99
CA ALA A 140 -4.34 -9.48 1.23
C ALA A 140 -5.69 -10.02 1.70
N GLU A 141 -5.78 -11.33 1.94
CA GLU A 141 -6.98 -11.98 2.45
C GLU A 141 -7.31 -11.49 3.86
N GLN A 142 -6.29 -11.34 4.71
CA GLN A 142 -6.48 -10.83 6.06
C GLN A 142 -7.03 -9.41 6.04
N VAL A 143 -6.47 -8.54 5.18
CA VAL A 143 -6.95 -7.16 5.03
C VAL A 143 -8.41 -7.14 4.58
N LEU A 144 -8.76 -7.99 3.62
CA LEU A 144 -10.16 -8.07 3.14
C LEU A 144 -11.11 -8.47 4.26
N GLN A 145 -10.76 -9.48 5.05
CA GLN A 145 -11.58 -9.91 6.18
C GLN A 145 -11.73 -8.79 7.23
N ASP A 146 -10.64 -8.12 7.54
CA ASP A 146 -10.65 -7.03 8.51
C ASP A 146 -11.48 -5.85 8.00
N LEU A 147 -11.40 -5.54 6.69
CA LEU A 147 -12.23 -4.49 6.07
C LEU A 147 -13.71 -4.80 6.19
N LYS A 148 -14.09 -6.04 5.92
CA LYS A 148 -15.50 -6.46 6.07
C LYS A 148 -15.98 -6.30 7.51
N ALA A 149 -15.13 -6.66 8.48
CA ALA A 149 -15.47 -6.51 9.89
C ALA A 149 -15.61 -5.03 10.28
N LEU A 150 -14.73 -4.17 9.76
CA LEU A 150 -14.80 -2.73 10.03
C LEU A 150 -16.08 -2.11 9.46
N GLN A 151 -16.50 -2.57 8.28
CA GLN A 151 -17.72 -2.05 7.64
C GLN A 151 -18.98 -2.46 8.41
N VAL A 152 -18.99 -3.66 8.97
CA VAL A 152 -20.11 -4.11 9.80
C VAL A 152 -20.18 -3.32 11.10
N ALA A 153 -19.02 -2.94 11.65
CA ALA A 153 -18.93 -2.21 12.92
C ALA A 153 -19.22 -0.71 12.80
N SER A 154 -19.18 -0.16 11.57
CA SER A 154 -19.33 1.30 11.38
C SER A 154 -20.77 1.74 11.16
#